data_6f600d680eeac3e20f02fe8a559b4748
#
_entry.id   6f600d680eeac3e20f02fe8a559b4748
#
_cell.length_a   1.000
_cell.length_b   1.000
_cell.length_c   1.000
_cell.angle_alpha   90.00
_cell.angle_beta   90.00
_cell.angle_gamma   90.00
#
_symmetry.space_group_name_H-M   'P 1'
#
loop_
_entity.id
_entity.type
_entity.pdbx_description
1 polymer ?
#
loop_
_entity_poly.entity_id
_entity_poly.type
_entity_poly.pdbx_seq_one_letter_code
_entity_poly.pdbx_strand_id
1 'polypeptide(L)'
;MASFQDQISELSDQVFEKLNINTFPLVPVDENRREYEENKEYEIPVDLIFDNPCEIRKHMDTEELETLKNSIKATGQNSSIILTEATVGDKAKPEQSEKRIYLISGQRRLRACRELGFKTIRARFIYSNLRNVCLEDNIARADIHYIDMAEYINKYHLTTKYLTETLHISKQTVSDYRTLMNLDEKIRNSIRQRHDIPKRDMLIIARKKEDKQMEAFNNYMEKKENKPMRQKKDPKSKAYYDINKLYMYLLNNSDLAQENLTDVYEVAQKIVNLIEKYNENEYINFVNGNEESV
;
A
#
# COMPACT_ATOMS: atom_id res chain seq x y z
N MET A 1 -1.62 -26.13 -17.29
CA MET A 1 -0.34 -25.89 -17.99
C MET A 1 0.02 -24.43 -17.72
N ALA A 2 1.26 -24.16 -17.28
CA ALA A 2 1.74 -22.80 -17.12
C ALA A 2 1.76 -22.10 -18.49
N SER A 3 1.40 -20.82 -18.54
CA SER A 3 1.41 -20.06 -19.79
C SER A 3 2.87 -19.91 -20.30
N PHE A 4 3.05 -19.64 -21.58
CA PHE A 4 4.38 -19.39 -22.15
C PHE A 4 5.09 -18.22 -21.42
N GLN A 5 4.34 -17.21 -21.00
CA GLN A 5 4.86 -16.10 -20.18
C GLN A 5 5.31 -16.55 -18.78
N ASP A 6 4.60 -17.50 -18.15
CA ASP A 6 5.00 -18.05 -16.85
C ASP A 6 6.32 -18.83 -16.98
N GLN A 7 6.50 -19.58 -18.08
CA GLN A 7 7.73 -20.32 -18.34
C GLN A 7 8.93 -19.39 -18.60
N ILE A 8 8.75 -18.30 -19.36
CA ILE A 8 9.81 -17.30 -19.58
C ILE A 8 10.16 -16.60 -18.26
N SER A 9 9.15 -16.27 -17.44
CA SER A 9 9.35 -15.67 -16.14
C SER A 9 10.16 -16.60 -15.21
N GLU A 10 9.83 -17.87 -15.19
CA GLU A 10 10.51 -18.87 -14.36
C GLU A 10 11.96 -19.12 -14.81
N LEU A 11 12.21 -19.13 -16.15
CA LEU A 11 13.55 -19.18 -16.72
C LEU A 11 14.38 -17.92 -16.37
N SER A 12 13.78 -16.75 -16.48
CA SER A 12 14.39 -15.48 -16.09
C SER A 12 14.79 -15.49 -14.61
N ASP A 13 13.88 -15.93 -13.73
CA ASP A 13 14.13 -16.03 -12.30
C ASP A 13 15.30 -17.01 -11.98
N GLN A 14 15.35 -18.15 -12.66
CA GLN A 14 16.45 -19.11 -12.53
C GLN A 14 17.79 -18.55 -13.00
N VAL A 15 17.81 -17.76 -14.06
CA VAL A 15 19.01 -17.07 -14.55
C VAL A 15 19.49 -16.02 -13.55
N PHE A 16 18.60 -15.19 -13.00
CA PHE A 16 18.96 -14.19 -12.01
C PHE A 16 19.45 -14.83 -10.70
N GLU A 17 18.83 -15.94 -10.29
CA GLU A 17 19.25 -16.70 -9.10
C GLU A 17 20.65 -17.33 -9.31
N LYS A 18 20.91 -17.93 -10.49
CA LYS A 18 22.20 -18.54 -10.82
C LYS A 18 23.32 -17.50 -10.98
N LEU A 19 23.04 -16.35 -11.54
CA LEU A 19 24.01 -15.28 -11.73
C LEU A 19 24.26 -14.50 -10.44
N ASN A 20 23.52 -14.79 -9.35
CA ASN A 20 23.59 -14.08 -8.07
C ASN A 20 23.59 -12.55 -8.24
N ILE A 21 22.77 -12.05 -9.21
CA ILE A 21 22.66 -10.64 -9.52
C ILE A 21 21.92 -9.95 -8.37
N ASN A 22 22.68 -9.47 -7.41
CA ASN A 22 22.12 -8.63 -6.36
C ASN A 22 22.09 -7.19 -6.85
N THR A 23 20.94 -6.77 -7.36
CA THR A 23 20.71 -5.42 -7.87
C THR A 23 20.36 -4.41 -6.78
N PHE A 24 20.29 -4.85 -5.52
CA PHE A 24 20.03 -3.96 -4.40
C PHE A 24 21.24 -3.03 -4.18
N PRO A 25 21.05 -1.69 -4.26
CA PRO A 25 22.16 -0.76 -4.37
C PRO A 25 22.95 -0.55 -3.08
N LEU A 26 22.36 -0.89 -1.92
CA LEU A 26 23.00 -0.73 -0.62
C LEU A 26 23.76 -2.01 -0.23
N VAL A 27 25.05 -1.85 0.02
CA VAL A 27 25.90 -2.91 0.56
C VAL A 27 26.26 -2.54 1.99
N PRO A 28 25.80 -3.30 3.01
CA PRO A 28 26.16 -3.03 4.40
C PRO A 28 27.68 -3.03 4.59
N VAL A 29 28.17 -2.18 5.47
CA VAL A 29 29.58 -2.20 5.85
C VAL A 29 29.91 -3.44 6.68
N ASP A 30 31.16 -3.93 6.57
CA ASP A 30 31.67 -5.01 7.41
C ASP A 30 31.58 -4.65 8.90
N GLU A 31 31.43 -5.65 9.76
CA GLU A 31 31.29 -5.45 11.21
C GLU A 31 32.40 -4.58 11.81
N ASN A 32 33.64 -4.76 11.37
CA ASN A 32 34.79 -3.99 11.83
C ASN A 32 34.80 -2.51 11.40
N ARG A 33 33.92 -2.12 10.48
CA ARG A 33 33.77 -0.75 9.96
C ARG A 33 32.50 -0.07 10.48
N ARG A 34 31.66 -0.78 11.26
CA ARG A 34 30.44 -0.22 11.85
C ARG A 34 30.79 0.71 12.99
N GLU A 35 30.11 1.86 13.03
CA GLU A 35 30.17 2.81 14.15
C GLU A 35 29.02 2.59 15.13
N TYR A 36 27.94 1.96 14.68
CA TYR A 36 26.74 1.77 15.47
C TYR A 36 26.42 0.28 15.63
N GLU A 37 25.93 -0.07 16.82
CA GLU A 37 25.49 -1.46 17.12
C GLU A 37 24.13 -1.72 16.50
N GLU A 38 23.92 -2.94 15.98
CA GLU A 38 22.65 -3.33 15.39
C GLU A 38 21.52 -3.35 16.43
N ASN A 39 20.35 -2.81 16.06
CA ASN A 39 19.15 -2.70 16.89
C ASN A 39 19.24 -1.82 18.14
N LYS A 40 20.34 -1.11 18.38
CA LYS A 40 20.46 -0.11 19.45
C LYS A 40 19.99 1.26 18.97
N GLU A 41 19.38 2.02 19.86
CA GLU A 41 18.89 3.38 19.56
C GLU A 41 20.00 4.42 19.76
N TYR A 42 20.00 5.40 18.86
CA TYR A 42 20.94 6.52 18.82
C TYR A 42 20.22 7.80 18.42
N GLU A 43 20.76 8.95 18.86
CA GLU A 43 20.41 10.28 18.34
C GLU A 43 21.35 10.62 17.19
N ILE A 44 20.86 10.64 15.98
CA ILE A 44 21.66 10.86 14.76
C ILE A 44 21.37 12.25 14.20
N PRO A 45 22.40 13.04 13.85
CA PRO A 45 22.22 14.32 13.17
C PRO A 45 21.45 14.12 11.85
N VAL A 46 20.38 14.88 11.65
CA VAL A 46 19.51 14.74 10.47
C VAL A 46 20.22 15.02 9.15
N ASP A 47 21.27 15.85 9.19
CA ASP A 47 22.05 16.22 8.01
C ASP A 47 23.00 15.12 7.54
N LEU A 48 23.32 14.14 8.38
CA LEU A 48 24.15 12.98 8.02
C LEU A 48 23.38 11.85 7.34
N ILE A 49 22.05 11.93 7.32
CA ILE A 49 21.20 10.85 6.83
C ILE A 49 20.88 11.08 5.35
N PHE A 50 21.30 10.15 4.51
CA PHE A 50 20.94 10.10 3.10
C PHE A 50 19.59 9.39 2.91
N ASP A 51 18.84 9.86 1.92
CA ASP A 51 17.55 9.26 1.59
C ASP A 51 17.72 7.83 1.05
N ASN A 52 16.67 7.03 1.19
CA ASN A 52 16.67 5.64 0.73
C ASN A 52 16.73 5.59 -0.81
N PRO A 53 17.80 5.07 -1.42
CA PRO A 53 17.87 4.93 -2.88
C PRO A 53 16.86 3.90 -3.44
N CYS A 54 16.23 3.12 -2.55
CA CYS A 54 15.27 2.07 -2.87
C CYS A 54 13.84 2.48 -2.50
N GLU A 55 13.59 3.77 -2.25
CA GLU A 55 12.24 4.25 -1.92
C GLU A 55 11.26 3.92 -3.04
N ILE A 56 10.18 3.22 -2.69
CA ILE A 56 9.11 2.86 -3.63
C ILE A 56 8.14 4.03 -3.78
N ARG A 57 7.87 4.72 -2.66
CA ARG A 57 6.91 5.82 -2.64
C ARG A 57 7.50 7.06 -3.27
N LYS A 58 7.01 7.43 -4.45
CA LYS A 58 7.43 8.65 -5.15
C LYS A 58 6.65 9.90 -4.72
N HIS A 59 5.48 9.73 -4.15
CA HIS A 59 4.61 10.83 -3.74
C HIS A 59 4.24 10.73 -2.26
N MET A 60 4.26 11.87 -1.60
CA MET A 60 3.91 12.00 -0.20
C MET A 60 2.73 12.96 -0.08
N ASP A 61 1.68 12.52 0.60
CA ASP A 61 0.53 13.36 0.89
C ASP A 61 0.93 14.49 1.85
N THR A 62 0.64 15.73 1.44
CA THR A 62 0.99 16.93 2.20
C THR A 62 0.16 17.06 3.47
N GLU A 63 -1.12 16.70 3.47
CA GLU A 63 -1.99 16.76 4.65
C GLU A 63 -1.56 15.76 5.72
N GLU A 64 -1.22 14.54 5.30
CA GLU A 64 -0.70 13.52 6.20
C GLU A 64 0.66 13.91 6.79
N LEU A 65 1.53 14.58 6.01
CA LEU A 65 2.80 15.09 6.51
C LEU A 65 2.60 16.19 7.54
N GLU A 66 1.70 17.15 7.30
CA GLU A 66 1.37 18.21 8.26
C GLU A 66 0.78 17.65 9.55
N THR A 67 -0.11 16.66 9.46
CA THR A 67 -0.65 15.97 10.63
C THR A 67 0.47 15.32 11.46
N LEU A 68 1.42 14.64 10.78
CA LEU A 68 2.57 14.04 11.45
C LEU A 68 3.50 15.09 12.09
N LYS A 69 3.76 16.21 11.42
CA LYS A 69 4.55 17.32 11.97
C LYS A 69 3.92 17.86 13.25
N ASN A 70 2.61 18.11 13.23
CA ASN A 70 1.88 18.57 14.42
C ASN A 70 1.97 17.57 15.58
N SER A 71 1.85 16.27 15.30
CA SER A 71 2.04 15.21 16.30
C SER A 71 3.46 15.21 16.86
N ILE A 72 4.49 15.24 16.00
CA ILE A 72 5.91 15.26 16.44
C ILE A 72 6.21 16.53 17.27
N LYS A 73 5.65 17.67 16.88
CA LYS A 73 5.80 18.93 17.62
C LYS A 73 5.19 18.87 19.01
N ALA A 74 4.06 18.18 19.16
CA ALA A 74 3.33 18.08 20.42
C ALA A 74 3.91 17.02 21.38
N THR A 75 4.31 15.85 20.87
CA THR A 75 4.68 14.70 21.70
C THR A 75 6.12 14.22 21.51
N GLY A 76 6.87 14.85 20.62
CA GLY A 76 8.19 14.38 20.20
C GLY A 76 8.09 13.18 19.25
N GLN A 77 9.23 12.62 18.93
CA GLN A 77 9.32 11.43 18.09
C GLN A 77 9.01 10.17 18.92
N ASN A 78 7.88 9.52 18.64
CA ASN A 78 7.42 8.33 19.37
C ASN A 78 8.09 7.01 18.90
N SER A 79 8.59 6.95 17.66
CA SER A 79 9.19 5.74 17.10
C SER A 79 10.47 6.09 16.36
N SER A 80 11.53 5.30 16.56
CA SER A 80 12.80 5.44 15.88
C SER A 80 12.65 5.20 14.38
N ILE A 81 13.45 5.90 13.58
CA ILE A 81 13.65 5.55 12.17
C ILE A 81 14.66 4.41 12.06
N ILE A 82 14.69 3.73 10.92
CA ILE A 82 15.62 2.64 10.65
C ILE A 82 16.69 3.13 9.68
N LEU A 83 17.93 3.01 10.09
CA LEU A 83 19.12 3.41 9.33
C LEU A 83 20.01 2.21 9.06
N THR A 84 20.93 2.37 8.13
CA THR A 84 22.07 1.48 7.90
C THR A 84 23.29 2.28 7.52
N GLU A 85 24.48 1.81 7.92
CA GLU A 85 25.72 2.23 7.32
C GLU A 85 25.99 1.35 6.11
N ALA A 86 26.07 1.95 4.94
CA ALA A 86 26.25 1.23 3.70
C ALA A 86 27.14 2.00 2.73
N THR A 87 27.66 1.29 1.75
CA THR A 87 28.29 1.84 0.58
C THR A 87 27.37 1.71 -0.62
N VAL A 88 27.43 2.69 -1.53
CA VAL A 88 26.74 2.63 -2.82
C VAL A 88 27.82 2.49 -3.88
N GLY A 89 27.76 1.42 -4.68
CA GLY A 89 28.72 1.24 -5.76
C GLY A 89 28.97 -0.23 -6.12
N ASP A 90 29.96 -0.44 -6.96
CA ASP A 90 30.33 -1.76 -7.45
C ASP A 90 30.86 -2.64 -6.30
N LYS A 91 30.19 -3.78 -6.08
CA LYS A 91 30.60 -4.79 -5.10
C LYS A 91 32.02 -5.31 -5.31
N ALA A 92 32.56 -5.18 -6.52
CA ALA A 92 33.91 -5.62 -6.84
C ALA A 92 35.01 -4.74 -6.19
N LYS A 93 34.66 -3.53 -5.70
CA LYS A 93 35.61 -2.60 -5.08
C LYS A 93 35.03 -1.89 -3.85
N PRO A 94 34.62 -2.59 -2.81
CA PRO A 94 34.01 -1.99 -1.63
C PRO A 94 34.94 -1.02 -0.88
N GLU A 95 36.24 -1.19 -1.01
CA GLU A 95 37.27 -0.36 -0.34
C GLU A 95 37.35 1.04 -0.87
N GLN A 96 36.89 1.29 -2.10
CA GLN A 96 36.87 2.61 -2.75
C GLN A 96 35.55 3.38 -2.57
N SER A 97 34.55 2.74 -1.98
CA SER A 97 33.22 3.34 -1.80
C SER A 97 33.12 4.05 -0.46
N GLU A 98 32.63 5.27 -0.48
CA GLU A 98 32.40 6.07 0.71
C GLU A 98 31.27 5.47 1.56
N LYS A 99 31.57 5.23 2.85
CA LYS A 99 30.56 4.82 3.83
C LYS A 99 29.65 6.00 4.16
N ARG A 100 28.35 5.77 4.10
CA ARG A 100 27.32 6.76 4.44
C ARG A 100 26.21 6.13 5.24
N ILE A 101 25.43 6.98 5.93
CA ILE A 101 24.26 6.57 6.68
C ILE A 101 23.02 6.73 5.77
N TYR A 102 22.36 5.64 5.48
CA TYR A 102 21.16 5.61 4.63
C TYR A 102 19.91 5.31 5.45
N LEU A 103 18.84 6.02 5.13
CA LEU A 103 17.51 5.71 5.62
C LEU A 103 17.02 4.39 5.01
N ILE A 104 16.49 3.50 5.83
CA ILE A 104 15.82 2.27 5.39
C ILE A 104 14.32 2.41 5.55
N SER A 105 13.85 2.90 6.71
CA SER A 105 12.44 3.13 6.97
C SER A 105 12.23 4.37 7.83
N GLY A 106 11.11 5.07 7.60
CA GLY A 106 10.73 6.27 8.34
C GLY A 106 10.89 7.57 7.55
N GLN A 107 10.83 7.55 6.22
CA GLN A 107 10.94 8.71 5.31
C GLN A 107 10.09 9.91 5.76
N ARG A 108 8.81 9.67 6.10
CA ARG A 108 7.91 10.73 6.55
C ARG A 108 8.39 11.39 7.86
N ARG A 109 8.88 10.58 8.81
CA ARG A 109 9.42 11.08 10.09
C ARG A 109 10.69 11.90 9.89
N LEU A 110 11.62 11.41 9.07
CA LEU A 110 12.85 12.15 8.74
C LEU A 110 12.52 13.48 8.09
N ARG A 111 11.61 13.50 7.11
CA ARG A 111 11.19 14.73 6.44
C ARG A 111 10.50 15.69 7.41
N ALA A 112 9.59 15.21 8.24
CA ALA A 112 8.92 16.02 9.26
C ALA A 112 9.92 16.65 10.23
N CYS A 113 10.89 15.88 10.73
CA CYS A 113 11.94 16.39 11.62
C CYS A 113 12.83 17.42 10.94
N ARG A 114 13.22 17.21 9.67
CA ARG A 114 13.97 18.20 8.87
C ARG A 114 13.21 19.52 8.73
N GLU A 115 11.94 19.46 8.35
CA GLU A 115 11.08 20.64 8.16
C GLU A 115 10.77 21.36 9.50
N LEU A 116 10.75 20.65 10.62
CA LEU A 116 10.61 21.22 11.96
C LEU A 116 11.93 21.78 12.52
N GLY A 117 13.05 21.60 11.84
CA GLY A 117 14.37 22.10 12.26
C GLY A 117 15.01 21.31 13.39
N PHE A 118 14.63 20.03 13.58
CA PHE A 118 15.30 19.15 14.53
C PHE A 118 16.75 18.94 14.14
N LYS A 119 17.65 18.99 15.12
CA LYS A 119 19.11 18.76 14.91
C LYS A 119 19.44 17.29 14.84
N THR A 120 18.75 16.47 15.64
CA THR A 120 18.92 15.02 15.72
C THR A 120 17.57 14.32 15.59
N ILE A 121 17.62 13.04 15.29
CA ILE A 121 16.47 12.16 15.20
C ILE A 121 16.81 10.81 15.81
N ARG A 122 15.87 10.23 16.59
CA ARG A 122 16.07 8.88 17.12
C ARG A 122 16.03 7.85 16.02
N ALA A 123 17.05 7.03 15.98
CA ALA A 123 17.26 6.01 14.97
C ALA A 123 17.82 4.73 15.58
N ARG A 124 17.55 3.60 14.91
CA ARG A 124 18.24 2.34 15.17
C ARG A 124 18.87 1.84 13.88
N PHE A 125 19.98 1.13 14.01
CA PHE A 125 20.70 0.60 12.87
C PHE A 125 20.35 -0.87 12.63
N ILE A 126 20.28 -1.25 11.35
CA ILE A 126 20.21 -2.62 10.89
C ILE A 126 21.25 -2.81 9.77
N TYR A 127 21.81 -4.03 9.67
CA TYR A 127 22.78 -4.36 8.64
C TYR A 127 22.39 -5.63 7.87
N SER A 128 21.55 -6.45 8.46
CA SER A 128 21.00 -7.64 7.85
C SER A 128 19.66 -7.38 7.17
N ASN A 129 19.37 -8.17 6.15
CA ASN A 129 18.05 -8.16 5.47
C ASN A 129 17.55 -6.78 4.98
N LEU A 130 18.46 -5.85 4.64
CA LEU A 130 18.12 -4.49 4.21
C LEU A 130 17.03 -4.46 3.13
N ARG A 131 17.17 -5.36 2.14
CA ARG A 131 16.20 -5.51 1.05
C ARG A 131 14.81 -5.90 1.57
N ASN A 132 14.75 -6.86 2.50
CA ASN A 132 13.49 -7.32 3.07
C ASN A 132 12.83 -6.22 3.87
N VAL A 133 13.56 -5.54 4.74
CA VAL A 133 13.01 -4.45 5.56
C VAL A 133 12.50 -3.30 4.71
N CYS A 134 13.23 -2.91 3.66
CA CYS A 134 12.75 -1.91 2.71
C CYS A 134 11.44 -2.31 2.03
N LEU A 135 11.27 -3.60 1.72
CA LEU A 135 10.07 -4.12 1.06
C LEU A 135 8.93 -4.36 2.03
N GLU A 136 9.20 -4.99 3.17
CA GLU A 136 8.18 -5.29 4.18
C GLU A 136 7.52 -4.01 4.72
N ASP A 137 8.31 -2.98 5.04
CA ASP A 137 7.79 -1.68 5.48
C ASP A 137 6.89 -1.03 4.41
N ASN A 138 7.18 -1.26 3.15
CA ASN A 138 6.39 -0.75 2.05
C ASN A 138 5.15 -1.61 1.74
N ILE A 139 5.26 -2.93 1.78
CA ILE A 139 4.14 -3.87 1.50
C ILE A 139 3.13 -3.91 2.64
N ALA A 140 3.58 -3.81 3.88
CA ALA A 140 2.70 -3.76 5.05
C ALA A 140 1.80 -2.52 5.07
N ARG A 141 2.13 -1.51 4.28
CA ARG A 141 1.32 -0.29 4.10
C ARG A 141 0.44 -0.44 2.87
N ALA A 142 -0.86 -0.43 3.06
CA ALA A 142 -1.89 -0.59 2.02
C ALA A 142 -1.92 0.54 0.95
N ASP A 143 -1.01 1.50 0.99
CA ASP A 143 -1.05 2.75 0.23
C ASP A 143 -0.05 2.85 -0.94
N ILE A 144 0.73 1.79 -1.23
CA ILE A 144 1.58 1.79 -2.42
C ILE A 144 0.74 1.57 -3.67
N HIS A 145 0.90 2.47 -4.63
CA HIS A 145 0.26 2.30 -5.92
C HIS A 145 0.80 1.05 -6.64
N TYR A 146 -0.08 0.25 -7.22
CA TYR A 146 0.28 -1.03 -7.86
C TYR A 146 1.28 -0.89 -9.01
N ILE A 147 1.36 0.27 -9.68
CA ILE A 147 2.38 0.56 -10.70
C ILE A 147 3.75 0.74 -10.06
N ASP A 148 3.84 1.45 -8.94
CA ASP A 148 5.12 1.66 -8.25
C ASP A 148 5.68 0.33 -7.75
N MET A 149 4.82 -0.55 -7.25
CA MET A 149 5.20 -1.91 -6.86
C MET A 149 5.67 -2.75 -8.06
N ALA A 150 4.95 -2.68 -9.19
CA ALA A 150 5.34 -3.40 -10.41
C ALA A 150 6.71 -2.94 -10.93
N GLU A 151 6.92 -1.62 -10.99
CA GLU A 151 8.22 -1.04 -11.41
C GLU A 151 9.35 -1.42 -10.45
N TYR A 152 9.08 -1.44 -9.14
CA TYR A 152 10.07 -1.85 -8.15
C TYR A 152 10.47 -3.32 -8.31
N ILE A 153 9.50 -4.22 -8.45
CA ILE A 153 9.74 -5.65 -8.68
C ILE A 153 10.59 -5.85 -9.94
N ASN A 154 10.27 -5.13 -11.01
CA ASN A 154 11.00 -5.21 -12.28
C ASN A 154 12.41 -4.62 -12.16
N LYS A 155 12.56 -3.43 -11.57
CA LYS A 155 13.84 -2.73 -11.42
C LYS A 155 14.87 -3.54 -10.65
N TYR A 156 14.44 -4.23 -9.59
CA TYR A 156 15.33 -5.00 -8.73
C TYR A 156 15.32 -6.49 -9.03
N HIS A 157 14.70 -6.91 -10.15
CA HIS A 157 14.63 -8.30 -10.61
C HIS A 157 14.23 -9.26 -9.49
N LEU A 158 13.15 -8.91 -8.75
CA LEU A 158 12.69 -9.74 -7.65
C LEU A 158 12.10 -11.04 -8.18
N THR A 159 12.66 -12.18 -7.75
CA THR A 159 12.21 -13.48 -8.22
C THR A 159 10.84 -13.85 -7.67
N THR A 160 10.09 -14.68 -8.40
CA THR A 160 8.79 -15.20 -7.94
C THR A 160 8.94 -15.91 -6.62
N LYS A 161 9.98 -16.74 -6.48
CA LYS A 161 10.29 -17.47 -5.24
C LYS A 161 10.44 -16.53 -4.05
N TYR A 162 11.27 -15.49 -4.19
CA TYR A 162 11.48 -14.48 -3.15
C TYR A 162 10.16 -13.79 -2.75
N LEU A 163 9.38 -13.34 -3.75
CA LEU A 163 8.11 -12.65 -3.50
C LEU A 163 7.06 -13.53 -2.82
N THR A 164 7.03 -14.84 -3.15
CA THR A 164 6.04 -15.77 -2.58
C THR A 164 6.47 -16.35 -1.23
N GLU A 165 7.73 -16.73 -1.07
CA GLU A 165 8.22 -17.40 0.13
C GLU A 165 8.59 -16.42 1.25
N THR A 166 9.18 -15.26 0.89
CA THR A 166 9.64 -14.27 1.88
C THR A 166 8.58 -13.21 2.15
N LEU A 167 7.91 -12.71 1.10
CA LEU A 167 6.96 -11.62 1.23
C LEU A 167 5.49 -12.07 1.20
N HIS A 168 5.26 -13.38 1.11
CA HIS A 168 3.94 -14.01 1.11
C HIS A 168 2.95 -13.44 0.08
N ILE A 169 3.47 -12.90 -1.03
CA ILE A 169 2.65 -12.42 -2.14
C ILE A 169 2.20 -13.61 -2.99
N SER A 170 0.93 -13.69 -3.35
CA SER A 170 0.42 -14.80 -4.17
C SER A 170 1.08 -14.83 -5.55
N LYS A 171 1.30 -16.01 -6.12
CA LYS A 171 1.83 -16.18 -7.49
C LYS A 171 1.02 -15.39 -8.52
N GLN A 172 -0.31 -15.35 -8.37
CA GLN A 172 -1.18 -14.58 -9.24
C GLN A 172 -0.88 -13.07 -9.15
N THR A 173 -0.70 -12.54 -7.95
CA THR A 173 -0.36 -11.13 -7.75
C THR A 173 1.00 -10.78 -8.34
N VAL A 174 1.99 -11.67 -8.23
CA VAL A 174 3.30 -11.49 -8.87
C VAL A 174 3.17 -11.45 -10.40
N SER A 175 2.41 -12.37 -10.98
CA SER A 175 2.11 -12.39 -12.42
C SER A 175 1.40 -11.11 -12.88
N ASP A 176 0.45 -10.62 -12.08
CA ASP A 176 -0.24 -9.36 -12.35
C ASP A 176 0.73 -8.17 -12.39
N TYR A 177 1.64 -8.05 -11.42
CA TYR A 177 2.64 -6.97 -11.39
C TYR A 177 3.56 -7.00 -12.62
N ARG A 178 3.99 -8.21 -13.04
CA ARG A 178 4.79 -8.35 -14.26
C ARG A 178 4.01 -7.99 -15.51
N THR A 179 2.74 -8.39 -15.59
CA THR A 179 1.86 -8.02 -16.71
C THR A 179 1.68 -6.50 -16.80
N LEU A 180 1.59 -5.79 -15.69
CA LEU A 180 1.48 -4.32 -15.67
C LEU A 180 2.70 -3.62 -16.30
N MET A 181 3.88 -4.25 -16.27
CA MET A 181 5.07 -3.71 -16.93
C MET A 181 4.97 -3.69 -18.47
N ASN A 182 4.04 -4.43 -19.05
CA ASN A 182 3.74 -4.37 -20.50
C ASN A 182 2.93 -3.11 -20.87
N LEU A 183 2.42 -2.34 -19.91
CA LEU A 183 1.75 -1.07 -20.20
C LEU A 183 2.74 -0.05 -20.77
N ASP A 184 2.29 0.73 -21.75
CA ASP A 184 3.01 1.90 -22.23
C ASP A 184 3.39 2.82 -21.06
N GLU A 185 4.60 3.38 -21.10
CA GLU A 185 5.12 4.23 -20.03
C GLU A 185 4.26 5.46 -19.78
N LYS A 186 3.67 6.05 -20.85
CA LYS A 186 2.78 7.20 -20.71
C LYS A 186 1.52 6.85 -19.93
N ILE A 187 0.97 5.64 -20.15
CA ILE A 187 -0.17 5.14 -19.37
C ILE A 187 0.25 4.95 -17.92
N ARG A 188 1.37 4.28 -17.64
CA ARG A 188 1.86 4.10 -16.26
C ARG A 188 2.02 5.41 -15.52
N ASN A 189 2.62 6.41 -16.19
CA ASN A 189 2.83 7.73 -15.59
C ASN A 189 1.51 8.49 -15.34
N SER A 190 0.52 8.38 -16.24
CA SER A 190 -0.77 9.06 -16.09
C SER A 190 -1.64 8.50 -14.97
N ILE A 191 -1.50 7.21 -14.65
CA ILE A 191 -2.33 6.56 -13.62
C ILE A 191 -1.66 6.51 -12.25
N ARG A 192 -0.38 6.84 -12.13
CA ARG A 192 0.41 6.74 -10.89
C ARG A 192 -0.20 7.48 -9.70
N GLN A 193 -0.88 8.59 -9.93
CA GLN A 193 -1.54 9.39 -8.90
C GLN A 193 -3.06 9.13 -8.81
N ARG A 194 -3.56 8.17 -9.57
CA ARG A 194 -4.97 7.88 -9.73
C ARG A 194 -5.38 6.64 -8.94
N HIS A 195 -5.61 6.79 -7.62
CA HIS A 195 -6.11 5.69 -6.77
C HIS A 195 -7.53 5.22 -7.12
N ASP A 196 -8.24 6.01 -7.94
CA ASP A 196 -9.57 5.68 -8.43
C ASP A 196 -9.57 4.71 -9.62
N ILE A 197 -8.40 4.36 -10.18
CA ILE A 197 -8.25 3.42 -11.29
C ILE A 197 -7.89 2.02 -10.74
N PRO A 198 -8.78 1.02 -10.86
CA PRO A 198 -8.52 -0.32 -10.37
C PRO A 198 -7.39 -1.03 -11.15
N LYS A 199 -6.52 -1.75 -10.44
CA LYS A 199 -5.49 -2.62 -11.02
C LYS A 199 -6.05 -3.56 -12.10
N ARG A 200 -7.21 -4.15 -11.85
CA ARG A 200 -7.87 -5.11 -12.75
C ARG A 200 -8.10 -4.53 -14.15
N ASP A 201 -8.52 -3.27 -14.23
CA ASP A 201 -8.86 -2.64 -15.53
C ASP A 201 -7.57 -2.38 -16.31
N MET A 202 -6.49 -2.00 -15.64
CA MET A 202 -5.18 -1.80 -16.26
C MET A 202 -4.55 -3.11 -16.73
N LEU A 203 -4.79 -4.24 -16.07
CA LEU A 203 -4.36 -5.56 -16.54
C LEU A 203 -5.03 -5.95 -17.87
N ILE A 204 -6.28 -5.54 -18.08
CA ILE A 204 -6.97 -5.79 -19.36
C ILE A 204 -6.29 -5.01 -20.50
N ILE A 205 -5.86 -3.79 -20.23
CA ILE A 205 -5.16 -2.94 -21.21
C ILE A 205 -3.73 -3.47 -21.45
N ALA A 206 -3.02 -3.84 -20.38
CA ALA A 206 -1.67 -4.38 -20.44
C ALA A 206 -1.53 -5.66 -21.30
N ARG A 207 -2.60 -6.43 -21.43
CA ARG A 207 -2.66 -7.65 -22.27
C ARG A 207 -2.92 -7.36 -23.74
N LYS A 208 -3.22 -6.11 -24.11
CA LYS A 208 -3.38 -5.71 -25.52
C LYS A 208 -2.01 -5.49 -26.17
N LYS A 209 -1.99 -5.56 -27.51
CA LYS A 209 -0.80 -5.15 -28.27
C LYS A 209 -0.48 -3.69 -28.00
N GLU A 210 0.80 -3.36 -27.98
CA GLU A 210 1.31 -2.03 -27.61
C GLU A 210 0.66 -0.90 -28.42
N ASP A 211 0.50 -1.11 -29.74
CA ASP A 211 -0.16 -0.17 -30.67
C ASP A 211 -1.63 0.12 -30.33
N LYS A 212 -2.30 -0.76 -29.59
CA LYS A 212 -3.72 -0.64 -29.19
C LYS A 212 -3.93 -0.22 -27.73
N GLN A 213 -2.87 -0.12 -26.94
CA GLN A 213 -3.00 0.17 -25.51
C GLN A 213 -3.48 1.59 -25.26
N MET A 214 -2.90 2.57 -25.96
CA MET A 214 -3.26 3.99 -25.78
C MET A 214 -4.72 4.27 -26.18
N GLU A 215 -5.16 3.71 -27.31
CA GLU A 215 -6.56 3.82 -27.73
C GLU A 215 -7.51 3.20 -26.69
N ALA A 216 -7.18 2.00 -26.21
CA ALA A 216 -7.97 1.31 -25.18
C ALA A 216 -8.01 2.09 -23.87
N PHE A 217 -6.90 2.73 -23.48
CA PHE A 217 -6.81 3.56 -22.29
C PHE A 217 -7.66 4.83 -22.43
N ASN A 218 -7.57 5.53 -23.55
CA ASN A 218 -8.37 6.73 -23.80
C ASN A 218 -9.88 6.39 -23.77
N ASN A 219 -10.29 5.32 -24.42
CA ASN A 219 -11.68 4.82 -24.39
C ASN A 219 -12.13 4.44 -22.97
N TYR A 220 -11.24 3.90 -22.13
CA TYR A 220 -11.53 3.60 -20.74
C TYR A 220 -11.72 4.87 -19.93
N MET A 221 -10.83 5.86 -20.09
CA MET A 221 -10.90 7.14 -19.38
C MET A 221 -12.17 7.93 -19.74
N GLU A 222 -12.49 8.03 -21.03
CA GLU A 222 -13.71 8.66 -21.51
C GLU A 222 -14.98 8.03 -20.90
N LYS A 223 -15.05 6.71 -20.91
CA LYS A 223 -16.16 5.97 -20.27
C LYS A 223 -16.23 6.19 -18.77
N LYS A 224 -15.09 6.38 -18.11
CA LYS A 224 -15.02 6.60 -16.67
C LYS A 224 -15.46 8.02 -16.31
N GLU A 225 -15.04 9.02 -17.08
CA GLU A 225 -15.39 10.43 -16.88
C GLU A 225 -16.86 10.69 -17.23
N ASN A 226 -17.37 10.03 -18.27
CA ASN A 226 -18.78 10.14 -18.69
C ASN A 226 -19.73 9.25 -17.85
N LYS A 227 -19.24 8.42 -16.93
CA LYS A 227 -20.12 7.72 -16.01
C LYS A 227 -20.75 8.73 -15.05
N PRO A 228 -22.10 8.87 -15.04
CA PRO A 228 -22.76 9.64 -14.01
C PRO A 228 -22.28 9.10 -12.65
N MET A 229 -21.88 9.99 -11.75
CA MET A 229 -21.55 9.61 -10.37
C MET A 229 -22.65 8.68 -9.90
N ARG A 230 -22.31 7.42 -9.64
CA ARG A 230 -23.23 6.55 -8.91
C ARG A 230 -23.47 7.26 -7.59
N GLN A 231 -24.68 7.85 -7.46
CA GLN A 231 -25.13 8.33 -6.16
C GLN A 231 -24.87 7.18 -5.19
N LYS A 232 -24.05 7.43 -4.15
CA LYS A 232 -23.88 6.47 -3.06
C LYS A 232 -25.31 6.09 -2.68
N LYS A 233 -25.69 4.83 -2.88
CA LYS A 233 -27.00 4.36 -2.47
C LYS A 233 -27.17 4.82 -1.04
N ASP A 234 -28.20 5.59 -0.79
CA ASP A 234 -28.56 6.06 0.55
C ASP A 234 -28.36 4.90 1.52
N PRO A 235 -27.64 5.05 2.63
CA PRO A 235 -27.47 4.01 3.63
C PRO A 235 -28.81 3.36 4.00
N LYS A 236 -29.92 4.14 4.02
CA LYS A 236 -31.27 3.65 4.22
C LYS A 236 -31.69 2.66 3.13
N SER A 237 -31.39 2.91 1.86
CA SER A 237 -31.74 2.02 0.75
C SER A 237 -30.91 0.73 0.75
N LYS A 238 -29.67 0.77 1.26
CA LYS A 238 -28.84 -0.42 1.42
C LYS A 238 -29.34 -1.28 2.57
N ALA A 239 -29.62 -0.67 3.74
CA ALA A 239 -30.16 -1.37 4.90
C ALA A 239 -31.50 -2.04 4.57
N TYR A 240 -32.40 -1.33 3.87
CA TYR A 240 -33.68 -1.89 3.41
C TYR A 240 -33.49 -3.08 2.47
N TYR A 241 -32.53 -3.00 1.54
CA TYR A 241 -32.21 -4.10 0.62
C TYR A 241 -31.68 -5.33 1.37
N ASP A 242 -30.78 -5.13 2.34
CA ASP A 242 -30.18 -6.21 3.12
C ASP A 242 -31.22 -6.87 4.04
N ILE A 243 -32.12 -6.09 4.66
CA ILE A 243 -33.24 -6.57 5.47
C ILE A 243 -34.23 -7.38 4.59
N ASN A 244 -34.55 -6.87 3.41
CA ASN A 244 -35.46 -7.56 2.50
C ASN A 244 -34.88 -8.87 1.97
N LYS A 245 -33.57 -8.92 1.73
CA LYS A 245 -32.82 -10.13 1.37
C LYS A 245 -32.85 -11.17 2.48
N LEU A 246 -32.69 -10.75 3.74
CA LEU A 246 -32.81 -11.62 4.91
C LEU A 246 -34.24 -12.14 5.06
N TYR A 247 -35.25 -11.29 4.90
CA TYR A 247 -36.65 -11.65 4.94
C TYR A 247 -37.00 -12.72 3.89
N MET A 248 -36.57 -12.52 2.63
CA MET A 248 -36.76 -13.49 1.55
C MET A 248 -36.03 -14.81 1.80
N TYR A 249 -34.83 -14.76 2.41
CA TYR A 249 -34.13 -15.98 2.81
C TYR A 249 -34.89 -16.77 3.86
N LEU A 250 -35.46 -16.13 4.88
CA LEU A 250 -36.23 -16.74 5.94
C LEU A 250 -37.55 -17.33 5.40
N LEU A 251 -38.22 -16.63 4.47
CA LEU A 251 -39.44 -17.14 3.82
C LEU A 251 -39.21 -18.42 3.01
N ASN A 252 -38.08 -18.46 2.28
CA ASN A 252 -37.71 -19.58 1.42
C ASN A 252 -37.14 -20.80 2.19
N ASN A 253 -36.81 -20.63 3.46
CA ASN A 253 -36.24 -21.65 4.33
C ASN A 253 -37.08 -21.81 5.61
N SER A 254 -38.38 -21.82 5.46
CA SER A 254 -39.36 -21.99 6.56
C SER A 254 -39.23 -23.32 7.33
N ASP A 255 -38.52 -24.31 6.79
CA ASP A 255 -38.25 -25.61 7.41
C ASP A 255 -37.01 -25.60 8.35
N LEU A 256 -36.41 -24.43 8.62
CA LEU A 256 -35.37 -24.30 9.63
C LEU A 256 -35.93 -24.71 11.00
N ALA A 257 -35.24 -25.68 11.62
CA ALA A 257 -35.67 -26.27 12.90
C ALA A 257 -35.94 -25.18 13.96
N GLN A 258 -37.00 -25.39 14.76
CA GLN A 258 -37.49 -24.44 15.77
C GLN A 258 -36.42 -23.91 16.74
N GLU A 259 -35.33 -24.65 16.95
CA GLU A 259 -34.21 -24.23 17.81
C GLU A 259 -33.42 -23.01 17.29
N ASN A 260 -33.44 -22.79 15.97
CA ASN A 260 -32.72 -21.62 15.38
C ASN A 260 -33.63 -20.38 15.24
N LEU A 261 -34.94 -20.51 15.42
CA LEU A 261 -35.90 -19.42 15.27
C LEU A 261 -35.82 -18.40 16.42
N THR A 262 -35.41 -18.81 17.61
CA THR A 262 -35.31 -17.94 18.80
C THR A 262 -34.23 -16.88 18.57
N ASP A 263 -33.05 -17.28 18.09
CA ASP A 263 -31.95 -16.37 17.82
C ASP A 263 -32.27 -15.40 16.69
N VAL A 264 -32.94 -15.87 15.65
CA VAL A 264 -33.40 -15.04 14.52
C VAL A 264 -34.46 -14.03 14.97
N TYR A 265 -35.38 -14.43 15.85
CA TYR A 265 -36.40 -13.55 16.41
C TYR A 265 -35.75 -12.45 17.28
N GLU A 266 -34.78 -12.77 18.14
CA GLU A 266 -34.07 -11.80 18.96
C GLU A 266 -33.27 -10.78 18.09
N VAL A 267 -32.65 -11.22 17.02
CA VAL A 267 -31.96 -10.34 16.08
C VAL A 267 -32.93 -9.43 15.35
N ALA A 268 -34.09 -9.98 14.90
CA ALA A 268 -35.13 -9.20 14.25
C ALA A 268 -35.71 -8.13 15.19
N GLN A 269 -35.94 -8.48 16.45
CA GLN A 269 -36.43 -7.53 17.48
C GLN A 269 -35.43 -6.41 17.75
N LYS A 270 -34.12 -6.73 17.82
CA LYS A 270 -33.05 -5.72 17.95
C LYS A 270 -33.01 -4.77 16.75
N ILE A 271 -33.23 -5.28 15.53
CA ILE A 271 -33.28 -4.46 14.32
C ILE A 271 -34.49 -3.52 14.33
N VAL A 272 -35.67 -4.01 14.70
CA VAL A 272 -36.88 -3.17 14.84
C VAL A 272 -36.69 -2.08 15.87
N ASN A 273 -36.16 -2.39 17.05
CA ASN A 273 -35.90 -1.43 18.11
C ASN A 273 -34.87 -0.34 17.68
N LEU A 274 -33.84 -0.73 16.87
CA LEU A 274 -32.89 0.21 16.31
C LEU A 274 -33.55 1.17 15.29
N ILE A 275 -34.45 0.67 14.46
CA ILE A 275 -35.18 1.47 13.47
C ILE A 275 -36.12 2.47 14.17
N GLU A 276 -36.85 2.03 15.19
CA GLU A 276 -37.72 2.89 16.01
C GLU A 276 -36.93 4.01 16.69
N LYS A 277 -35.83 3.67 17.36
CA LYS A 277 -34.94 4.66 18.00
C LYS A 277 -34.34 5.65 16.99
N TYR A 278 -34.05 5.23 15.77
CA TYR A 278 -33.55 6.10 14.72
C TYR A 278 -34.62 7.06 14.20
N ASN A 279 -35.87 6.58 14.06
CA ASN A 279 -37.00 7.40 13.67
C ASN A 279 -37.37 8.42 14.74
N GLU A 280 -37.31 8.09 16.03
CA GLU A 280 -37.51 9.02 17.12
C GLU A 280 -36.47 10.15 17.12
N ASN A 281 -35.18 9.83 16.90
CA ASN A 281 -34.12 10.82 16.83
C ASN A 281 -34.25 11.75 15.59
N GLU A 282 -34.68 11.26 14.44
CA GLU A 282 -34.94 12.11 13.25
C GLU A 282 -36.15 13.02 13.49
N TYR A 283 -37.18 12.55 14.16
CA TYR A 283 -38.35 13.33 14.52
C TYR A 283 -38.01 14.46 15.50
N ILE A 284 -37.20 14.17 16.54
CA ILE A 284 -36.73 15.15 17.52
C ILE A 284 -35.86 16.22 16.83
N ASN A 285 -34.95 15.83 15.94
CA ASN A 285 -34.11 16.78 15.19
C ASN A 285 -34.94 17.63 14.20
N PHE A 286 -35.98 17.09 13.61
CA PHE A 286 -36.91 17.82 12.72
C PHE A 286 -37.73 18.86 13.52
N VAL A 287 -38.22 18.48 14.72
CA VAL A 287 -38.98 19.40 15.59
C VAL A 287 -38.08 20.51 16.11
N ASN A 288 -36.87 20.19 16.61
CA ASN A 288 -35.94 21.19 17.14
C ASN A 288 -35.33 22.09 16.06
N GLY A 289 -35.18 21.64 14.82
CA GLY A 289 -34.67 22.43 13.68
C GLY A 289 -35.67 23.44 13.13
N ASN A 290 -36.95 23.30 13.45
CA ASN A 290 -38.00 24.27 13.05
C ASN A 290 -38.28 25.36 14.12
N GLU A 291 -37.72 25.26 15.34
CA GLU A 291 -37.87 26.30 16.37
C GLU A 291 -36.82 27.43 16.25
N GLU A 292 -35.77 27.29 15.43
CA GLU A 292 -34.77 28.36 15.19
C GLU A 292 -35.07 29.27 13.99
N SER A 293 -36.23 29.15 13.36
CA SER A 293 -36.63 29.95 12.19
C SER A 293 -37.96 30.65 12.34
N VAL A 294 -38.24 31.26 13.51
CA VAL A 294 -39.31 32.24 13.71
C VAL A 294 -38.76 33.48 14.40
#